data_867d6a69c246bdc1e0a81271247d2ca0
#
_entry.id   867d6a69c246bdc1e0a81271247d2ca0
#
_cell.length_a   1.000
_cell.length_b   1.000
_cell.length_c   1.000
_cell.angle_alpha   90.00
_cell.angle_beta   90.00
_cell.angle_gamma   90.00
#
_symmetry.space_group_name_H-M   'P 1'
#
loop_
_entity.id
_entity.type
_entity.pdbx_description
1 polymer ?
#
loop_
_entity_poly.entity_id
_entity_poly.type
_entity_poly.pdbx_seq_one_letter_code
_entity_poly.pdbx_strand_id
1 'polypeptide(L)'
;MPFYHKLGELPRKRHTQFRQPDGSLYKELVMGTRGFSGVQSIVYSRYAPTAILQVEDCGPVCVPLEEPGALRHRHFRTARLGPHGDAISGREPMLHNNDLTLSVVQPTQAMQLADKRPYWYRNGEGDELLFVHEGAGHLETSFGALPFRHGDYLNIPIGTTWRLVANGPLRLLVIETRGSIEPPRRYRNEYGQLMEHSPFCERDIRVPLDLPQHDERGEFNVLVRAHGRHTLHTLDHHPLDTVGWDGFLYPYAFNIEDFEPITGRIHQPPPVHQTFSGPNFVVCSFVPRLFDYHPQAIPAPYNHSNVDSDEVLYYVEGNFMSRRGVEVSSITLHPSGLPHGPHPGTAEASIGKQRTEELAVMVDTFHPLRICQPALTIEDEKYPFSWIG
;
A
#
# COMPACT_ATOMS: atom_id res chain seq x y z
N MET A 1 9.39 4.46 8.31
CA MET A 1 10.41 3.50 7.82
C MET A 1 10.82 2.60 8.95
N PRO A 2 11.07 1.30 8.72
CA PRO A 2 11.30 0.34 9.80
C PRO A 2 12.62 0.55 10.53
N PHE A 3 13.77 0.56 9.85
CA PHE A 3 15.11 0.67 10.45
C PHE A 3 16.13 1.17 9.42
N TYR A 4 17.36 1.49 9.86
CA TYR A 4 18.46 1.80 8.96
C TYR A 4 18.92 0.54 8.22
N HIS A 5 19.05 0.64 6.90
CA HIS A 5 19.52 -0.45 6.06
C HIS A 5 20.56 0.04 5.05
N LYS A 6 21.35 -0.91 4.50
CA LYS A 6 22.32 -0.67 3.44
C LYS A 6 22.45 -1.89 2.55
N LEU A 7 22.72 -1.66 1.26
CA LEU A 7 22.91 -2.72 0.28
C LEU A 7 23.90 -2.28 -0.79
N GLY A 8 24.66 -3.23 -1.36
CA GLY A 8 25.61 -2.98 -2.42
C GLY A 8 26.94 -2.31 -1.96
N GLU A 9 27.60 -1.63 -2.87
CA GLU A 9 28.90 -1.01 -2.65
C GLU A 9 28.77 0.43 -2.17
N LEU A 10 29.48 0.76 -1.12
CA LEU A 10 29.41 2.08 -0.47
C LEU A 10 30.80 2.66 -0.25
N PRO A 11 30.96 3.99 -0.37
CA PRO A 11 32.21 4.65 0.06
C PRO A 11 32.35 4.55 1.58
N ARG A 12 33.58 4.66 2.05
CA ARG A 12 33.86 4.61 3.50
C ARG A 12 33.11 5.69 4.29
N LYS A 13 32.92 6.86 3.69
CA LYS A 13 32.20 8.01 4.25
C LYS A 13 31.27 8.60 3.21
N ARG A 14 30.14 9.15 3.68
CA ARG A 14 29.22 9.90 2.82
C ARG A 14 29.91 11.10 2.21
N HIS A 15 29.56 11.40 0.97
CA HIS A 15 30.06 12.54 0.20
C HIS A 15 31.58 12.59 0.11
N THR A 16 32.21 11.43 -0.19
CA THR A 16 33.62 11.30 -0.48
C THR A 16 33.83 10.71 -1.86
N GLN A 17 35.06 10.83 -2.41
CA GLN A 17 35.37 10.29 -3.72
C GLN A 17 35.13 8.77 -3.75
N PHE A 18 34.08 8.36 -4.45
CA PHE A 18 33.77 6.97 -4.76
C PHE A 18 33.91 6.78 -6.28
N ARG A 19 34.86 5.94 -6.70
CA ARG A 19 35.26 5.85 -8.11
C ARG A 19 34.86 4.54 -8.73
N GLN A 20 34.40 4.65 -9.95
CA GLN A 20 34.20 3.54 -10.87
C GLN A 20 35.55 2.96 -11.33
N PRO A 21 35.58 1.75 -11.93
CA PRO A 21 36.82 1.13 -12.41
C PRO A 21 37.56 1.96 -13.47
N ASP A 22 36.85 2.79 -14.23
CA ASP A 22 37.43 3.70 -15.22
C ASP A 22 38.01 4.99 -14.62
N GLY A 23 37.93 5.15 -13.29
CA GLY A 23 38.40 6.34 -12.56
C GLY A 23 37.38 7.48 -12.45
N SER A 24 36.26 7.44 -13.15
CA SER A 24 35.17 8.40 -12.99
C SER A 24 34.48 8.26 -11.61
N LEU A 25 33.71 9.25 -11.18
CA LEU A 25 32.98 9.19 -9.94
C LEU A 25 31.63 8.53 -10.15
N TYR A 26 31.22 7.63 -9.23
CA TYR A 26 29.83 7.29 -9.04
C TYR A 26 29.04 8.54 -8.67
N LYS A 27 27.75 8.58 -9.03
CA LYS A 27 26.86 9.72 -8.79
C LYS A 27 26.07 9.51 -7.50
N GLU A 28 26.13 10.48 -6.63
CA GLU A 28 25.33 10.48 -5.40
C GLU A 28 23.96 11.11 -5.64
N LEU A 29 22.91 10.44 -5.18
CA LEU A 29 21.56 10.97 -5.12
C LEU A 29 21.06 10.88 -3.67
N VAL A 30 20.88 12.02 -3.01
CA VAL A 30 20.21 12.08 -1.71
C VAL A 30 18.70 12.12 -1.93
N MET A 31 18.03 11.07 -1.53
CA MET A 31 16.57 11.00 -1.50
C MET A 31 16.10 11.33 -0.08
N GLY A 32 15.60 12.54 0.13
CA GLY A 32 15.21 13.04 1.46
C GLY A 32 13.81 13.61 1.47
N THR A 33 13.08 13.36 2.56
CA THR A 33 11.73 13.86 2.78
C THR A 33 11.74 15.11 3.65
N ARG A 34 10.64 15.88 3.64
CA ARG A 34 10.43 17.08 4.49
C ARG A 34 11.57 18.09 4.41
N GLY A 35 12.04 18.37 3.17
CA GLY A 35 13.17 19.29 2.96
C GLY A 35 14.43 18.83 3.68
N PHE A 36 14.77 17.56 3.61
CA PHE A 36 15.91 16.89 4.27
C PHE A 36 15.85 16.81 5.79
N SER A 37 14.74 17.21 6.43
CA SER A 37 14.52 17.05 7.86
C SER A 37 13.81 15.74 8.25
N GLY A 38 13.30 14.99 7.27
CA GLY A 38 12.66 13.69 7.46
C GLY A 38 13.62 12.52 7.23
N VAL A 39 13.05 11.37 6.90
CA VAL A 39 13.85 10.18 6.53
C VAL A 39 14.54 10.40 5.20
N GLN A 40 15.71 9.79 5.04
CA GLN A 40 16.51 9.91 3.83
C GLN A 40 17.31 8.64 3.57
N SER A 41 17.71 8.47 2.31
CA SER A 41 18.76 7.54 1.87
C SER A 41 19.68 8.21 0.86
N ILE A 42 20.90 7.71 0.77
CA ILE A 42 21.86 8.08 -0.28
C ILE A 42 21.98 6.89 -1.21
N VAL A 43 21.77 7.14 -2.49
CA VAL A 43 21.89 6.16 -3.57
C VAL A 43 23.13 6.52 -4.40
N TYR A 44 23.92 5.53 -4.74
CA TYR A 44 25.11 5.65 -5.58
C TYR A 44 24.84 4.96 -6.92
N SER A 45 24.89 5.73 -8.00
CA SER A 45 24.56 5.28 -9.35
C SER A 45 25.75 5.41 -10.29
N ARG A 46 25.75 4.64 -11.38
CA ARG A 46 26.78 4.70 -12.43
C ARG A 46 26.68 5.99 -13.22
N TYR A 47 25.47 6.37 -13.57
CA TYR A 47 25.15 7.51 -14.44
C TYR A 47 24.49 8.64 -13.64
N ALA A 48 24.45 9.81 -14.25
CA ALA A 48 23.86 10.98 -13.61
C ALA A 48 22.34 10.83 -13.55
N PRO A 49 21.72 10.85 -12.36
CA PRO A 49 20.26 10.72 -12.22
C PRO A 49 19.49 11.92 -12.82
N THR A 50 20.21 12.96 -13.22
CA THR A 50 19.70 14.18 -13.87
C THR A 50 19.81 14.14 -15.39
N ALA A 51 20.36 13.06 -15.97
CA ALA A 51 20.54 12.94 -17.43
C ALA A 51 19.23 12.47 -18.08
N ILE A 52 18.43 13.41 -18.54
CA ILE A 52 17.16 13.19 -19.24
C ILE A 52 17.34 13.59 -20.71
N LEU A 53 17.03 12.67 -21.64
CA LEU A 53 17.06 12.92 -23.08
C LEU A 53 15.81 13.64 -23.60
N GLN A 54 14.64 13.22 -23.07
CA GLN A 54 13.36 13.73 -23.53
C GLN A 54 12.35 13.76 -22.38
N VAL A 55 11.45 14.74 -22.44
CA VAL A 55 10.31 14.90 -21.52
C VAL A 55 9.05 15.02 -22.35
N GLU A 56 8.06 14.14 -22.09
CA GLU A 56 6.76 14.12 -22.77
C GLU A 56 5.64 14.22 -21.74
N ASP A 57 4.70 15.13 -21.95
CA ASP A 57 3.51 15.28 -21.13
C ASP A 57 2.47 14.20 -21.49
N CYS A 58 2.20 13.27 -20.58
CA CYS A 58 1.21 12.21 -20.76
C CYS A 58 -0.19 12.59 -20.23
N GLY A 59 -0.38 13.84 -19.83
CA GLY A 59 -1.68 14.38 -19.41
C GLY A 59 -1.96 14.29 -17.90
N PRO A 60 -3.12 14.80 -17.50
CA PRO A 60 -3.52 14.83 -16.09
C PRO A 60 -3.87 13.43 -15.58
N VAL A 61 -3.59 13.21 -14.29
CA VAL A 61 -4.12 12.07 -13.54
C VAL A 61 -5.57 12.40 -13.17
N CYS A 62 -6.52 11.78 -13.88
CA CYS A 62 -7.93 11.99 -13.64
C CYS A 62 -8.49 10.90 -12.72
N VAL A 63 -9.13 11.32 -11.63
CA VAL A 63 -9.93 10.43 -10.78
C VAL A 63 -11.40 10.79 -11.06
N PRO A 64 -12.14 9.98 -11.82
CA PRO A 64 -13.53 10.28 -12.15
C PRO A 64 -14.43 10.08 -10.94
N LEU A 65 -14.95 11.16 -10.36
CA LEU A 65 -15.72 11.14 -9.13
C LEU A 65 -17.24 11.18 -9.40
N GLU A 66 -18.01 10.53 -8.51
CA GLU A 66 -19.46 10.68 -8.43
C GLU A 66 -19.83 12.08 -7.92
N GLU A 67 -20.93 12.64 -8.41
CA GLU A 67 -21.54 13.81 -7.76
C GLU A 67 -22.08 13.40 -6.38
N PRO A 68 -21.94 14.27 -5.36
CA PRO A 68 -22.40 13.97 -4.02
C PRO A 68 -23.91 13.65 -3.98
N GLY A 69 -24.26 12.52 -3.37
CA GLY A 69 -25.64 12.05 -3.20
C GLY A 69 -26.00 11.81 -1.74
N ALA A 70 -27.10 11.10 -1.50
CA ALA A 70 -27.53 10.75 -0.15
C ALA A 70 -26.49 9.87 0.55
N LEU A 71 -26.16 10.25 1.79
CA LEU A 71 -25.21 9.51 2.61
C LEU A 71 -25.79 8.14 3.00
N ARG A 72 -25.06 7.07 2.71
CA ARG A 72 -25.42 5.69 3.02
C ARG A 72 -24.21 4.79 3.12
N HIS A 73 -24.34 3.63 3.76
CA HIS A 73 -23.36 2.54 3.65
C HIS A 73 -23.31 2.01 2.23
N ARG A 74 -22.10 1.64 1.77
CA ARG A 74 -21.89 1.16 0.40
C ARG A 74 -21.17 -0.19 0.41
N HIS A 75 -21.44 -1.00 -0.62
CA HIS A 75 -20.76 -2.26 -0.88
C HIS A 75 -20.44 -2.35 -2.36
N PHE A 76 -19.16 -2.54 -2.69
CA PHE A 76 -18.65 -2.64 -4.06
C PHE A 76 -18.08 -4.03 -4.30
N ARG A 77 -18.59 -4.73 -5.30
CA ARG A 77 -18.21 -6.10 -5.64
C ARG A 77 -17.05 -6.10 -6.65
N THR A 78 -15.84 -5.81 -6.20
CA THR A 78 -14.69 -5.61 -7.09
C THR A 78 -14.29 -6.85 -7.89
N ALA A 79 -14.75 -8.05 -7.49
CA ALA A 79 -14.61 -9.26 -8.30
C ALA A 79 -15.29 -9.17 -9.68
N ARG A 80 -16.22 -8.22 -9.86
CA ARG A 80 -16.91 -7.98 -11.15
C ARG A 80 -16.11 -7.10 -12.11
N LEU A 81 -15.05 -6.45 -11.65
CA LEU A 81 -14.12 -5.72 -12.51
C LEU A 81 -13.26 -6.72 -13.28
N GLY A 82 -13.23 -6.55 -14.59
CA GLY A 82 -12.39 -7.40 -15.45
C GLY A 82 -10.92 -7.02 -15.36
N PRO A 83 -10.01 -7.99 -15.50
CA PRO A 83 -8.59 -7.71 -15.54
C PRO A 83 -8.21 -6.96 -16.82
N HIS A 84 -7.35 -5.93 -16.72
CA HIS A 84 -6.88 -5.14 -17.85
C HIS A 84 -5.61 -4.35 -17.51
N GLY A 85 -4.98 -3.78 -18.54
CA GLY A 85 -3.83 -2.88 -18.39
C GLY A 85 -2.61 -3.52 -17.72
N ASP A 86 -1.78 -2.67 -17.17
CA ASP A 86 -0.63 -3.04 -16.33
C ASP A 86 -0.82 -2.51 -14.88
N ALA A 87 0.22 -2.62 -14.06
CA ALA A 87 0.14 -2.23 -12.64
C ALA A 87 -0.17 -0.74 -12.41
N ILE A 88 -0.08 0.12 -13.41
CA ILE A 88 -0.41 1.54 -13.35
C ILE A 88 -1.67 1.84 -14.18
N SER A 89 -1.67 1.48 -15.46
CA SER A 89 -2.78 1.76 -16.40
C SER A 89 -4.05 0.95 -16.10
N GLY A 90 -3.93 -0.17 -15.39
CA GLY A 90 -5.04 -1.01 -14.97
C GLY A 90 -5.64 -0.67 -13.61
N ARG A 91 -5.22 0.42 -12.97
CA ARG A 91 -5.78 0.85 -11.67
C ARG A 91 -7.20 1.36 -11.83
N GLU A 92 -8.14 0.72 -11.16
CA GLU A 92 -9.53 1.15 -11.05
C GLU A 92 -9.74 1.88 -9.73
N PRO A 93 -9.85 3.22 -9.71
CA PRO A 93 -10.08 3.97 -8.48
C PRO A 93 -11.49 3.69 -7.96
N MET A 94 -11.58 3.32 -6.68
CA MET A 94 -12.84 3.04 -6.00
C MET A 94 -13.27 4.22 -5.13
N LEU A 95 -12.37 4.72 -4.32
CA LEU A 95 -12.61 5.76 -3.32
C LEU A 95 -11.46 6.76 -3.32
N HIS A 96 -11.77 8.04 -3.11
CA HIS A 96 -10.79 9.11 -3.18
C HIS A 96 -11.11 10.27 -2.25
N ASN A 97 -10.07 10.84 -1.63
CA ASN A 97 -10.10 12.16 -1.03
C ASN A 97 -8.76 12.89 -1.28
N ASN A 98 -8.52 13.99 -0.60
CA ASN A 98 -7.28 14.77 -0.77
C ASN A 98 -6.04 14.08 -0.17
N ASP A 99 -6.22 13.08 0.69
CA ASP A 99 -5.13 12.40 1.38
C ASP A 99 -4.72 11.10 0.68
N LEU A 100 -5.70 10.39 0.09
CA LEU A 100 -5.44 9.10 -0.56
C LEU A 100 -6.42 8.76 -1.67
N THR A 101 -6.02 7.79 -2.50
CA THR A 101 -6.87 7.08 -3.46
C THR A 101 -6.77 5.58 -3.18
N LEU A 102 -7.92 4.93 -3.03
CA LEU A 102 -8.02 3.47 -2.95
C LEU A 102 -8.41 2.94 -4.33
N SER A 103 -7.57 2.08 -4.88
CA SER A 103 -7.80 1.46 -6.19
C SER A 103 -7.65 -0.06 -6.10
N VAL A 104 -8.26 -0.78 -7.02
CA VAL A 104 -7.97 -2.19 -7.27
C VAL A 104 -7.31 -2.32 -8.63
N VAL A 105 -6.45 -3.32 -8.81
CA VAL A 105 -5.80 -3.58 -10.09
C VAL A 105 -5.61 -5.08 -10.30
N GLN A 106 -5.90 -5.52 -11.54
CA GLN A 106 -5.68 -6.89 -12.01
C GLN A 106 -4.95 -6.81 -13.36
N PRO A 107 -3.62 -6.65 -13.35
CA PRO A 107 -2.88 -6.42 -14.59
C PRO A 107 -2.89 -7.66 -15.48
N THR A 108 -3.03 -7.44 -16.79
CA THR A 108 -2.96 -8.48 -17.83
C THR A 108 -1.69 -8.43 -18.67
N GLN A 109 -0.90 -7.40 -18.46
CA GLN A 109 0.34 -7.17 -19.21
C GLN A 109 1.43 -6.57 -18.33
N ALA A 110 2.67 -6.67 -18.80
CA ALA A 110 3.80 -6.00 -18.17
C ALA A 110 3.68 -4.47 -18.32
N MET A 111 4.36 -3.74 -17.45
CA MET A 111 4.46 -2.27 -17.53
C MET A 111 5.18 -1.88 -18.83
N GLN A 112 4.40 -1.44 -19.82
CA GLN A 112 4.85 -1.10 -21.17
C GLN A 112 4.00 0.00 -21.79
N LEU A 113 4.62 0.83 -22.61
CA LEU A 113 3.95 1.85 -23.41
C LEU A 113 3.10 1.22 -24.53
N ALA A 114 2.31 2.03 -25.21
CA ALA A 114 1.48 1.57 -26.34
C ALA A 114 2.30 0.92 -27.47
N ASP A 115 3.53 1.36 -27.69
CA ASP A 115 4.48 0.80 -28.65
C ASP A 115 5.29 -0.40 -28.11
N LYS A 116 4.89 -0.92 -26.94
CA LYS A 116 5.48 -2.07 -26.22
C LYS A 116 6.90 -1.85 -25.67
N ARG A 117 7.45 -0.63 -25.69
CA ARG A 117 8.66 -0.32 -24.94
C ARG A 117 8.39 -0.43 -23.44
N PRO A 118 9.25 -1.07 -22.64
CA PRO A 118 9.09 -1.13 -21.20
C PRO A 118 9.21 0.26 -20.57
N TYR A 119 8.51 0.48 -19.46
CA TYR A 119 8.72 1.64 -18.62
C TYR A 119 8.82 1.25 -17.14
N TRP A 120 9.50 2.08 -16.39
CA TRP A 120 9.50 2.11 -14.92
C TRP A 120 8.58 3.23 -14.45
N TYR A 121 8.11 3.13 -13.23
CA TYR A 121 7.23 4.14 -12.67
C TYR A 121 7.87 4.81 -11.45
N ARG A 122 7.52 6.07 -11.22
CA ARG A 122 7.93 6.85 -10.05
C ARG A 122 6.78 7.73 -9.59
N ASN A 123 6.33 7.53 -8.34
CA ASN A 123 5.37 8.43 -7.71
C ASN A 123 6.12 9.55 -6.98
N GLY A 124 5.95 10.79 -7.43
CA GLY A 124 6.51 12.01 -6.81
C GLY A 124 5.52 12.75 -5.90
N GLU A 125 4.34 12.16 -5.61
CA GLU A 125 3.30 12.81 -4.80
C GLU A 125 3.17 12.22 -3.40
N GLY A 126 3.50 10.94 -3.21
CA GLY A 126 3.41 10.26 -1.94
C GLY A 126 3.87 8.80 -2.00
N ASP A 127 3.78 8.13 -0.86
CA ASP A 127 4.04 6.70 -0.78
C ASP A 127 2.89 5.91 -1.39
N GLU A 128 3.18 4.68 -1.81
CA GLU A 128 2.20 3.71 -2.27
C GLU A 128 2.29 2.46 -1.39
N LEU A 129 1.13 1.98 -0.92
CA LEU A 129 1.00 0.69 -0.24
C LEU A 129 0.19 -0.23 -1.14
N LEU A 130 0.84 -1.27 -1.66
CA LEU A 130 0.20 -2.29 -2.50
C LEU A 130 -0.03 -3.54 -1.65
N PHE A 131 -1.28 -3.90 -1.41
CA PHE A 131 -1.61 -5.16 -0.77
C PHE A 131 -1.82 -6.24 -1.83
N VAL A 132 -1.06 -7.33 -1.73
CA VAL A 132 -1.12 -8.46 -2.67
C VAL A 132 -2.22 -9.42 -2.25
N HIS A 133 -3.42 -9.26 -2.83
CA HIS A 133 -4.53 -10.15 -2.55
C HIS A 133 -4.32 -11.51 -3.22
N GLU A 134 -3.82 -11.54 -4.45
CA GLU A 134 -3.58 -12.77 -5.23
C GLU A 134 -2.31 -12.63 -6.04
N GLY A 135 -1.55 -13.72 -6.11
CA GLY A 135 -0.36 -13.82 -6.95
C GLY A 135 0.96 -13.62 -6.19
N ALA A 136 2.03 -13.64 -6.96
CA ALA A 136 3.41 -13.47 -6.50
C ALA A 136 4.28 -12.89 -7.62
N GLY A 137 5.45 -12.39 -7.27
CA GLY A 137 6.40 -11.83 -8.22
C GLY A 137 7.55 -11.13 -7.51
N HIS A 138 8.10 -10.14 -8.16
CA HIS A 138 9.09 -9.24 -7.55
C HIS A 138 8.90 -7.80 -8.01
N LEU A 139 9.26 -6.89 -7.14
CA LEU A 139 9.34 -5.47 -7.39
C LEU A 139 10.80 -5.13 -7.69
N GLU A 140 11.10 -4.75 -8.93
CA GLU A 140 12.41 -4.18 -9.30
C GLU A 140 12.42 -2.71 -8.90
N THR A 141 13.42 -2.30 -8.13
CA THR A 141 13.49 -0.91 -7.65
C THR A 141 14.92 -0.35 -7.70
N SER A 142 15.03 0.97 -7.63
CA SER A 142 16.33 1.64 -7.46
C SER A 142 17.05 1.27 -6.14
N PHE A 143 16.40 0.52 -5.27
CA PHE A 143 16.96 0.01 -4.01
C PHE A 143 17.24 -1.51 -4.04
N GLY A 144 16.99 -2.17 -5.18
CA GLY A 144 17.15 -3.60 -5.37
C GLY A 144 15.83 -4.33 -5.61
N ALA A 145 15.90 -5.65 -5.71
CA ALA A 145 14.75 -6.52 -5.95
C ALA A 145 14.08 -6.89 -4.63
N LEU A 146 12.75 -6.78 -4.60
CA LEU A 146 11.92 -7.14 -3.45
C LEU A 146 10.90 -8.19 -3.87
N PRO A 147 11.10 -9.49 -3.55
CA PRO A 147 10.12 -10.53 -3.82
C PRO A 147 8.83 -10.30 -3.02
N PHE A 148 7.68 -10.59 -3.65
CA PHE A 148 6.37 -10.52 -3.01
C PHE A 148 5.51 -11.76 -3.28
N ARG A 149 4.55 -11.99 -2.39
CA ARG A 149 3.59 -13.08 -2.44
C ARG A 149 2.22 -12.63 -1.90
N HIS A 150 1.25 -13.52 -2.00
CA HIS A 150 -0.06 -13.33 -1.34
C HIS A 150 0.08 -12.87 0.11
N GLY A 151 -0.77 -11.94 0.51
CA GLY A 151 -0.80 -11.37 1.86
C GLY A 151 0.21 -10.24 2.12
N ASP A 152 1.12 -9.96 1.18
CA ASP A 152 2.12 -8.90 1.37
C ASP A 152 1.55 -7.50 1.21
N TYR A 153 1.92 -6.63 2.11
CA TYR A 153 1.93 -5.19 1.92
C TYR A 153 3.29 -4.78 1.38
N LEU A 154 3.32 -4.15 0.22
CA LEU A 154 4.53 -3.55 -0.37
C LEU A 154 4.45 -2.04 -0.14
N ASN A 155 5.28 -1.52 0.75
CA ASN A 155 5.39 -0.08 0.95
C ASN A 155 6.48 0.46 0.04
N ILE A 156 6.09 1.33 -0.91
CA ILE A 156 6.97 1.96 -1.88
C ILE A 156 7.04 3.45 -1.57
N PRO A 157 8.15 3.95 -1.02
CA PRO A 157 8.29 5.35 -0.67
C PRO A 157 8.27 6.28 -1.89
N ILE A 158 7.79 7.49 -1.67
CA ILE A 158 7.84 8.59 -2.64
C ILE A 158 9.21 8.69 -3.31
N GLY A 159 9.22 8.91 -4.62
CA GLY A 159 10.44 9.09 -5.41
C GLY A 159 11.17 7.80 -5.78
N THR A 160 10.74 6.64 -5.28
CA THR A 160 11.29 5.35 -5.69
C THR A 160 10.94 5.06 -7.14
N THR A 161 11.96 4.74 -7.96
CA THR A 161 11.73 4.21 -9.30
C THR A 161 11.56 2.70 -9.20
N TRP A 162 10.47 2.17 -9.77
CA TRP A 162 10.13 0.76 -9.66
C TRP A 162 9.41 0.19 -10.86
N ARG A 163 9.43 -1.12 -10.99
CA ARG A 163 8.67 -1.90 -11.95
C ARG A 163 8.19 -3.18 -11.29
N LEU A 164 6.92 -3.56 -11.54
CA LEU A 164 6.36 -4.79 -11.01
C LEU A 164 6.45 -5.89 -12.07
N VAL A 165 6.97 -7.05 -11.65
CA VAL A 165 7.07 -8.26 -12.47
C VAL A 165 6.30 -9.38 -11.79
N ALA A 166 5.15 -9.74 -12.34
CA ALA A 166 4.29 -10.80 -11.83
C ALA A 166 4.68 -12.17 -12.39
N ASN A 167 4.58 -13.22 -11.58
CA ASN A 167 4.81 -14.62 -12.00
C ASN A 167 3.56 -15.27 -12.58
N GLY A 168 2.44 -14.56 -12.67
CA GLY A 168 1.14 -15.08 -13.14
C GLY A 168 0.02 -14.07 -12.86
N PRO A 169 -1.23 -14.53 -12.76
CA PRO A 169 -2.33 -13.66 -12.37
C PRO A 169 -2.05 -12.92 -11.07
N LEU A 170 -2.44 -11.66 -11.02
CA LEU A 170 -2.20 -10.79 -9.89
C LEU A 170 -3.44 -9.94 -9.60
N ARG A 171 -3.75 -9.77 -8.30
CA ARG A 171 -4.78 -8.83 -7.81
C ARG A 171 -4.19 -8.04 -6.66
N LEU A 172 -4.28 -6.73 -6.74
CA LEU A 172 -3.79 -5.81 -5.70
C LEU A 172 -4.90 -4.85 -5.26
N LEU A 173 -4.90 -4.54 -3.95
CA LEU A 173 -5.47 -3.30 -3.43
C LEU A 173 -4.33 -2.27 -3.38
N VAL A 174 -4.55 -1.09 -3.93
CA VAL A 174 -3.55 -0.01 -3.99
C VAL A 174 -4.03 1.17 -3.17
N ILE A 175 -3.21 1.61 -2.24
CA ILE A 175 -3.41 2.81 -1.43
C ILE A 175 -2.33 3.82 -1.84
N GLU A 176 -2.71 4.81 -2.64
CA GLU A 176 -1.83 5.92 -3.03
C GLU A 176 -2.07 7.10 -2.10
N THR A 177 -1.03 7.63 -1.47
CA THR A 177 -1.18 8.70 -0.48
C THR A 177 -0.56 10.02 -0.96
N ARG A 178 -0.78 11.09 -0.20
CA ARG A 178 -0.12 12.39 -0.35
C ARG A 178 1.01 12.59 0.68
N GLY A 179 1.51 11.53 1.28
CA GLY A 179 2.55 11.60 2.29
C GLY A 179 3.19 10.24 2.55
N SER A 180 3.85 10.10 3.70
CA SER A 180 4.52 8.86 4.08
C SER A 180 3.60 7.87 4.77
N ILE A 181 3.83 6.58 4.55
CA ILE A 181 3.21 5.46 5.26
C ILE A 181 4.24 4.86 6.20
N GLU A 182 3.89 4.74 7.48
CA GLU A 182 4.80 4.27 8.52
C GLU A 182 4.09 3.31 9.48
N PRO A 183 4.82 2.37 10.13
CA PRO A 183 4.31 1.72 11.32
C PRO A 183 3.89 2.75 12.37
N PRO A 184 2.82 2.54 13.14
CA PRO A 184 2.33 3.50 14.11
C PRO A 184 3.39 3.92 15.12
N ARG A 185 3.49 5.21 15.40
CA ARG A 185 4.49 5.76 16.35
C ARG A 185 4.37 5.14 17.74
N ARG A 186 3.17 4.79 18.18
CA ARG A 186 2.94 4.14 19.49
C ARG A 186 3.59 2.78 19.61
N TYR A 187 4.01 2.14 18.52
CA TYR A 187 4.74 0.87 18.53
C TYR A 187 6.25 1.06 18.63
N ARG A 188 6.74 2.30 18.66
CA ARG A 188 8.17 2.59 18.72
C ARG A 188 8.57 3.17 20.06
N ASN A 189 9.75 2.76 20.52
CA ASN A 189 10.42 3.40 21.66
C ASN A 189 11.18 4.67 21.21
N GLU A 190 11.81 5.34 22.16
CA GLU A 190 12.60 6.56 21.92
C GLU A 190 13.81 6.35 20.99
N TYR A 191 14.28 5.12 20.82
CA TYR A 191 15.36 4.75 19.91
C TYR A 191 14.87 4.40 18.50
N GLY A 192 13.55 4.43 18.26
CA GLY A 192 12.94 4.09 16.98
C GLY A 192 12.72 2.60 16.72
N GLN A 193 13.08 1.74 17.67
CA GLN A 193 12.86 0.31 17.64
C GLN A 193 11.38 -0.02 17.87
N LEU A 194 10.83 -1.00 17.15
CA LEU A 194 9.50 -1.54 17.45
C LEU A 194 9.51 -2.22 18.83
N MET A 195 8.51 -1.89 19.66
CA MET A 195 8.41 -2.41 21.02
C MET A 195 8.00 -3.87 21.01
N GLU A 196 8.50 -4.65 21.98
CA GLU A 196 8.25 -6.08 22.07
C GLU A 196 6.76 -6.46 22.18
N HIS A 197 5.92 -5.56 22.69
CA HIS A 197 4.47 -5.73 22.76
C HIS A 197 3.71 -5.17 21.53
N SER A 198 4.43 -4.83 20.44
CA SER A 198 3.81 -4.48 19.16
C SER A 198 3.27 -5.74 18.48
N PRO A 199 2.26 -5.62 17.59
CA PRO A 199 1.73 -6.76 16.84
C PRO A 199 2.72 -7.37 15.84
N PHE A 200 3.84 -6.71 15.56
CA PHE A 200 4.92 -7.15 14.69
C PHE A 200 6.22 -6.44 15.05
N CYS A 201 7.34 -6.94 14.56
CA CYS A 201 8.66 -6.37 14.81
C CYS A 201 9.51 -6.29 13.53
N GLU A 202 10.75 -5.78 13.66
CA GLU A 202 11.66 -5.59 12.52
C GLU A 202 11.98 -6.90 11.78
N ARG A 203 11.93 -8.05 12.47
CA ARG A 203 12.14 -9.38 11.90
C ARG A 203 11.09 -9.75 10.84
N ASP A 204 9.87 -9.26 10.99
CA ASP A 204 8.74 -9.58 10.13
C ASP A 204 8.74 -8.72 8.85
N ILE A 205 9.63 -7.72 8.81
CA ILE A 205 9.77 -6.79 7.69
C ILE A 205 10.86 -7.28 6.74
N ARG A 206 10.49 -7.54 5.51
CA ARG A 206 11.41 -7.91 4.43
C ARG A 206 11.84 -6.69 3.64
N VAL A 207 13.13 -6.63 3.34
CA VAL A 207 13.78 -5.53 2.60
C VAL A 207 14.49 -6.08 1.38
N PRO A 208 14.85 -5.27 0.37
CA PRO A 208 15.69 -5.71 -0.72
C PRO A 208 17.01 -6.27 -0.19
N LEU A 209 17.36 -7.49 -0.61
CA LEU A 209 18.60 -8.19 -0.25
C LEU A 209 19.49 -8.44 -1.47
N ASP A 210 18.96 -8.27 -2.66
CA ASP A 210 19.64 -8.40 -3.94
C ASP A 210 19.58 -7.09 -4.70
N LEU A 211 20.72 -6.65 -5.24
CA LEU A 211 20.86 -5.44 -6.02
C LEU A 211 21.42 -5.79 -7.41
N PRO A 212 20.54 -6.17 -8.35
CA PRO A 212 20.95 -6.41 -9.73
C PRO A 212 21.69 -5.21 -10.30
N GLN A 213 22.81 -5.49 -10.95
CA GLN A 213 23.67 -4.43 -11.51
C GLN A 213 23.30 -4.16 -12.96
N HIS A 214 23.04 -2.89 -13.27
CA HIS A 214 22.71 -2.41 -14.59
C HIS A 214 23.73 -1.37 -15.04
N ASP A 215 24.31 -1.56 -16.21
CA ASP A 215 25.21 -0.63 -16.86
C ASP A 215 24.83 -0.33 -18.33
N GLU A 216 23.63 -0.77 -18.71
CA GLU A 216 23.12 -0.64 -20.06
C GLU A 216 22.88 0.83 -20.43
N ARG A 217 23.40 1.21 -21.60
CA ARG A 217 23.12 2.49 -22.25
C ARG A 217 22.08 2.31 -23.33
N GLY A 218 21.21 3.30 -23.48
CA GLY A 218 20.13 3.29 -24.45
C GLY A 218 18.97 4.18 -24.00
N GLU A 219 17.86 4.08 -24.68
CA GLU A 219 16.64 4.82 -24.32
C GLU A 219 15.80 3.99 -23.34
N PHE A 220 15.65 4.51 -22.11
CA PHE A 220 14.84 3.91 -21.07
C PHE A 220 13.78 4.90 -20.58
N ASN A 221 12.57 4.41 -20.37
CA ASN A 221 11.42 5.24 -20.06
C ASN A 221 11.04 5.16 -18.59
N VAL A 222 10.86 6.31 -17.94
CA VAL A 222 10.34 6.41 -16.58
C VAL A 222 9.09 7.28 -16.62
N LEU A 223 7.93 6.68 -16.31
CA LEU A 223 6.67 7.40 -16.14
C LEU A 223 6.63 8.00 -14.74
N VAL A 224 6.69 9.31 -14.67
CA VAL A 224 6.70 10.07 -13.41
C VAL A 224 5.33 10.66 -13.16
N ARG A 225 4.75 10.37 -12.00
CA ARG A 225 3.56 11.05 -11.50
C ARG A 225 3.97 12.18 -10.56
N ALA A 226 3.62 13.41 -10.90
CA ALA A 226 3.83 14.59 -10.06
C ALA A 226 2.87 15.72 -10.45
N HIS A 227 2.49 16.56 -9.50
CA HIS A 227 1.60 17.72 -9.73
C HIS A 227 0.28 17.36 -10.43
N GLY A 228 -0.29 16.19 -10.11
CA GLY A 228 -1.53 15.69 -10.72
C GLY A 228 -1.40 15.30 -12.20
N ARG A 229 -0.19 15.03 -12.68
CA ARG A 229 0.09 14.68 -14.09
C ARG A 229 1.03 13.49 -14.19
N HIS A 230 0.92 12.79 -15.31
CA HIS A 230 1.95 11.85 -15.75
C HIS A 230 2.88 12.53 -16.75
N THR A 231 4.17 12.32 -16.58
CA THR A 231 5.21 12.79 -17.49
C THR A 231 6.15 11.64 -17.79
N LEU A 232 6.39 11.35 -19.05
CA LEU A 232 7.36 10.35 -19.48
C LEU A 232 8.73 10.99 -19.64
N HIS A 233 9.70 10.50 -18.86
CA HIS A 233 11.10 10.85 -18.99
C HIS A 233 11.83 9.74 -19.74
N THR A 234 12.53 10.06 -20.83
CA THR A 234 13.45 9.15 -21.50
C THR A 234 14.86 9.42 -21.00
N LEU A 235 15.50 8.41 -20.41
CA LEU A 235 16.88 8.45 -19.93
C LEU A 235 17.80 7.81 -20.97
N ASP A 236 19.10 8.15 -20.91
CA ASP A 236 20.14 7.56 -21.76
C ASP A 236 20.80 6.30 -21.16
N HIS A 237 20.28 5.83 -20.03
CA HIS A 237 20.79 4.70 -19.26
C HIS A 237 19.65 3.97 -18.51
N HIS A 238 19.94 2.75 -18.06
CA HIS A 238 18.98 1.96 -17.29
C HIS A 238 18.63 2.68 -15.96
N PRO A 239 17.33 2.86 -15.62
CA PRO A 239 16.90 3.65 -14.45
C PRO A 239 17.21 3.01 -13.09
N LEU A 240 17.64 1.74 -13.07
CA LEU A 240 18.03 1.01 -11.87
C LEU A 240 19.53 0.72 -11.85
N ASP A 241 20.36 1.70 -12.25
CA ASP A 241 21.81 1.62 -12.34
C ASP A 241 22.56 1.77 -11.00
N THR A 242 21.83 1.60 -9.91
CA THR A 242 22.31 1.70 -8.53
C THR A 242 23.36 0.64 -8.22
N VAL A 243 24.52 1.06 -7.70
CA VAL A 243 25.58 0.15 -7.23
C VAL A 243 25.56 -0.07 -5.73
N GLY A 244 24.96 0.85 -4.99
CA GLY A 244 24.78 0.73 -3.55
C GLY A 244 23.97 1.90 -2.99
N TRP A 245 23.46 1.71 -1.78
CA TRP A 245 22.71 2.72 -1.05
C TRP A 245 22.71 2.46 0.45
N ASP A 246 22.44 3.49 1.24
CA ASP A 246 22.23 3.38 2.67
C ASP A 246 21.21 4.42 3.16
N GLY A 247 20.46 4.07 4.19
CA GLY A 247 19.54 5.01 4.85
C GLY A 247 18.26 4.37 5.40
N PHE A 248 17.23 5.20 5.51
CA PHE A 248 15.91 4.83 6.04
C PHE A 248 14.79 4.87 5.01
N LEU A 249 15.02 5.50 3.83
CA LEU A 249 14.06 5.61 2.75
C LEU A 249 14.31 4.50 1.74
N TYR A 250 13.52 3.44 1.77
CA TYR A 250 13.60 2.30 0.86
C TYR A 250 12.29 1.51 0.85
N PRO A 251 11.96 0.76 -0.21
CA PRO A 251 10.78 -0.09 -0.24
C PRO A 251 10.95 -1.31 0.68
N TYR A 252 9.85 -1.75 1.28
CA TYR A 252 9.83 -2.95 2.11
C TYR A 252 8.50 -3.69 1.99
N ALA A 253 8.51 -4.97 2.35
CA ALA A 253 7.33 -5.81 2.41
C ALA A 253 7.05 -6.28 3.83
N PHE A 254 5.77 -6.37 4.17
CA PHE A 254 5.27 -6.97 5.40
C PHE A 254 4.11 -7.89 5.06
N ASN A 255 4.11 -9.15 5.52
CA ASN A 255 3.01 -10.05 5.26
C ASN A 255 1.92 -9.91 6.33
N ILE A 256 0.66 -9.83 5.91
CA ILE A 256 -0.48 -9.69 6.83
C ILE A 256 -0.59 -10.87 7.80
N GLU A 257 -0.14 -12.06 7.41
CA GLU A 257 -0.13 -13.27 8.24
C GLU A 257 0.89 -13.22 9.37
N ASP A 258 1.91 -12.33 9.25
CA ASP A 258 2.91 -12.09 10.30
C ASP A 258 2.42 -11.03 11.33
N PHE A 259 1.18 -10.54 11.18
CA PHE A 259 0.55 -9.63 12.13
C PHE A 259 -0.09 -10.42 13.27
N GLU A 260 0.39 -10.23 14.50
CA GLU A 260 -0.11 -10.91 15.71
C GLU A 260 -0.95 -9.94 16.56
N PRO A 261 -2.28 -9.92 16.40
CA PRO A 261 -3.13 -9.01 17.14
C PRO A 261 -3.13 -9.36 18.63
N ILE A 262 -3.07 -8.33 19.46
CA ILE A 262 -3.13 -8.49 20.91
C ILE A 262 -4.57 -8.87 21.30
N THR A 263 -4.74 -10.05 21.89
CA THR A 263 -6.00 -10.52 22.45
C THR A 263 -5.96 -10.58 23.98
N GLY A 264 -7.09 -10.55 24.63
CA GLY A 264 -7.13 -10.48 26.09
C GLY A 264 -8.39 -11.08 26.70
N ARG A 265 -8.48 -10.95 28.04
CA ARG A 265 -9.66 -11.41 28.79
C ARG A 265 -10.90 -10.57 28.44
N ILE A 266 -10.71 -9.27 28.22
CA ILE A 266 -11.78 -8.33 27.85
C ILE A 266 -11.52 -7.76 26.47
N HIS A 267 -12.54 -7.18 25.89
CA HIS A 267 -12.50 -6.63 24.55
C HIS A 267 -11.30 -5.68 24.34
N GLN A 268 -10.56 -5.94 23.28
CA GLN A 268 -9.49 -5.11 22.81
C GLN A 268 -10.03 -4.22 21.67
N PRO A 269 -9.98 -2.88 21.81
CA PRO A 269 -10.55 -1.98 20.81
C PRO A 269 -9.78 -2.04 19.48
N PRO A 270 -10.41 -1.63 18.36
CA PRO A 270 -9.84 -1.73 17.01
C PRO A 270 -8.39 -1.25 16.81
N PRO A 271 -7.87 -0.23 17.55
CA PRO A 271 -6.46 0.15 17.44
C PRO A 271 -5.43 -0.97 17.62
N VAL A 272 -5.77 -2.11 18.21
CA VAL A 272 -4.85 -3.29 18.28
C VAL A 272 -4.63 -3.94 16.93
N HIS A 273 -5.46 -3.66 15.93
CA HIS A 273 -5.33 -4.15 14.56
C HIS A 273 -4.54 -3.20 13.65
N GLN A 274 -4.17 -2.00 14.14
CA GLN A 274 -3.49 -1.02 13.32
C GLN A 274 -2.10 -1.49 12.90
N THR A 275 -1.86 -1.50 11.59
CA THR A 275 -0.61 -1.97 10.96
C THR A 275 0.23 -0.80 10.48
N PHE A 276 -0.41 0.18 9.83
CA PHE A 276 0.25 1.38 9.32
C PHE A 276 -0.54 2.64 9.66
N SER A 277 0.12 3.77 9.52
CA SER A 277 -0.49 5.09 9.57
C SER A 277 0.12 6.00 8.50
N GLY A 278 -0.72 6.84 7.94
CA GLY A 278 -0.33 7.91 7.03
C GLY A 278 -0.95 9.25 7.48
N PRO A 279 -0.75 10.31 6.71
CA PRO A 279 -1.44 11.58 6.96
C PRO A 279 -2.97 11.39 6.85
N ASN A 280 -3.68 11.63 7.96
CA ASN A 280 -5.14 11.58 8.04
C ASN A 280 -5.78 10.22 7.72
N PHE A 281 -5.05 9.11 7.88
CA PHE A 281 -5.61 7.77 7.78
C PHE A 281 -4.79 6.74 8.55
N VAL A 282 -5.42 5.60 8.82
CA VAL A 282 -4.77 4.40 9.37
C VAL A 282 -5.11 3.18 8.53
N VAL A 283 -4.23 2.20 8.52
CA VAL A 283 -4.45 0.88 7.93
C VAL A 283 -4.43 -0.17 9.02
N CYS A 284 -5.47 -1.00 9.08
CA CYS A 284 -5.58 -2.09 10.04
C CYS A 284 -5.62 -3.44 9.32
N SER A 285 -5.11 -4.47 9.98
CA SER A 285 -5.13 -5.85 9.53
C SER A 285 -6.03 -6.68 10.43
N PHE A 286 -7.11 -7.22 9.87
CA PHE A 286 -7.91 -8.23 10.54
C PHE A 286 -7.44 -9.60 10.07
N VAL A 287 -6.96 -10.41 11.00
CA VAL A 287 -6.35 -11.72 10.72
C VAL A 287 -7.02 -12.80 11.56
N PRO A 288 -6.86 -14.09 11.21
CA PRO A 288 -7.30 -15.19 12.07
C PRO A 288 -6.73 -15.02 13.48
N ARG A 289 -7.60 -15.06 14.49
CA ARG A 289 -7.21 -14.81 15.89
C ARG A 289 -8.18 -15.44 16.87
N LEU A 290 -7.75 -15.61 18.11
CA LEU A 290 -8.65 -15.92 19.22
C LEU A 290 -9.51 -14.69 19.54
N PHE A 291 -10.75 -14.94 19.95
CA PHE A 291 -11.60 -13.91 20.54
C PHE A 291 -11.23 -13.65 22.00
N ASP A 292 -11.79 -12.57 22.55
CA ASP A 292 -11.67 -12.27 23.97
C ASP A 292 -12.21 -13.43 24.80
N TYR A 293 -11.45 -13.84 25.82
CA TYR A 293 -11.73 -15.08 26.57
C TYR A 293 -12.47 -14.87 27.89
N HIS A 294 -13.09 -13.70 28.12
CA HIS A 294 -14.01 -13.55 29.26
C HIS A 294 -15.19 -14.53 29.12
N PRO A 295 -15.64 -15.22 30.19
CA PRO A 295 -16.73 -16.17 30.08
C PRO A 295 -18.06 -15.62 29.52
N GLN A 296 -18.26 -14.31 29.57
CA GLN A 296 -19.41 -13.60 29.03
C GLN A 296 -18.98 -12.68 27.84
N ALA A 297 -17.90 -12.96 27.17
CA ALA A 297 -17.49 -12.20 26.00
C ALA A 297 -18.51 -12.37 24.85
N ILE A 298 -18.69 -11.31 24.08
CA ILE A 298 -19.44 -11.33 22.82
C ILE A 298 -18.39 -11.22 21.71
N PRO A 299 -18.14 -12.30 20.96
CA PRO A 299 -17.10 -12.31 19.92
C PRO A 299 -17.34 -11.35 18.76
N ALA A 300 -18.60 -11.18 18.33
CA ALA A 300 -18.94 -10.19 17.31
C ALA A 300 -18.69 -8.76 17.82
N PRO A 301 -18.24 -7.84 16.96
CA PRO A 301 -18.03 -6.45 17.35
C PRO A 301 -19.36 -5.80 17.79
N TYR A 302 -19.26 -4.75 18.59
CA TYR A 302 -20.42 -3.93 18.94
C TYR A 302 -20.86 -3.04 17.76
N ASN A 303 -22.12 -2.56 17.80
CA ASN A 303 -22.50 -1.44 16.94
C ASN A 303 -21.69 -0.19 17.33
N HIS A 304 -21.19 0.52 16.37
CA HIS A 304 -20.39 1.73 16.59
C HIS A 304 -20.60 2.75 15.46
N SER A 305 -20.09 3.91 15.66
CA SER A 305 -20.01 4.97 14.66
C SER A 305 -18.65 5.62 14.80
N ASN A 306 -17.85 5.58 13.74
CA ASN A 306 -16.71 6.46 13.61
C ASN A 306 -17.27 7.85 13.33
N VAL A 307 -17.28 8.71 14.34
CA VAL A 307 -17.95 10.00 14.23
C VAL A 307 -17.19 11.00 13.35
N ASP A 308 -15.91 10.76 13.13
CA ASP A 308 -14.97 11.65 12.44
C ASP A 308 -14.11 10.94 11.37
N SER A 309 -14.44 9.69 11.05
CA SER A 309 -13.71 8.94 10.01
C SER A 309 -14.63 8.02 9.20
N ASP A 310 -14.33 7.92 7.91
CA ASP A 310 -14.91 6.91 7.04
C ASP A 310 -14.14 5.61 7.21
N GLU A 311 -14.86 4.49 7.37
CA GLU A 311 -14.32 3.15 7.49
C GLU A 311 -14.46 2.40 6.17
N VAL A 312 -13.35 1.92 5.62
CA VAL A 312 -13.31 1.08 4.42
C VAL A 312 -12.76 -0.29 4.78
N LEU A 313 -13.51 -1.36 4.46
CA LEU A 313 -13.00 -2.73 4.56
C LEU A 313 -12.85 -3.35 3.18
N TYR A 314 -11.69 -3.94 2.93
CA TYR A 314 -11.42 -4.81 1.80
C TYR A 314 -11.31 -6.26 2.28
N TYR A 315 -12.19 -7.12 1.79
CA TYR A 315 -12.34 -8.49 2.26
C TYR A 315 -11.45 -9.44 1.45
N VAL A 316 -10.50 -10.08 2.11
CA VAL A 316 -9.49 -10.90 1.45
C VAL A 316 -9.88 -12.37 1.44
N GLU A 317 -10.14 -12.95 2.63
CA GLU A 317 -10.40 -14.38 2.79
C GLU A 317 -11.21 -14.65 4.07
N GLY A 318 -11.86 -15.81 4.11
CA GLY A 318 -12.51 -16.34 5.30
C GLY A 318 -14.01 -16.06 5.39
N ASN A 319 -14.59 -16.39 6.54
CA ASN A 319 -16.01 -16.19 6.83
C ASN A 319 -16.19 -14.89 7.63
N PHE A 320 -16.65 -13.86 6.96
CA PHE A 320 -16.92 -12.55 7.57
C PHE A 320 -18.15 -12.61 8.47
N MET A 321 -17.96 -13.12 9.68
CA MET A 321 -18.98 -13.49 10.65
C MET A 321 -19.99 -12.36 10.94
N SER A 322 -19.54 -11.11 10.92
CA SER A 322 -20.36 -9.93 11.23
C SER A 322 -21.14 -9.37 10.04
N ARG A 323 -20.90 -9.85 8.81
CA ARG A 323 -21.49 -9.32 7.58
C ARG A 323 -22.14 -10.42 6.74
N ARG A 324 -23.37 -10.20 6.28
CA ARG A 324 -24.07 -11.08 5.33
C ARG A 324 -23.97 -10.52 3.92
N GLY A 325 -23.79 -11.41 2.93
CA GLY A 325 -23.78 -11.02 1.50
C GLY A 325 -22.53 -10.32 1.02
N VAL A 326 -21.46 -10.23 1.85
CA VAL A 326 -20.16 -9.74 1.46
C VAL A 326 -19.33 -10.89 0.91
N GLU A 327 -18.72 -10.66 -0.23
CA GLU A 327 -17.91 -11.63 -0.98
C GLU A 327 -16.41 -11.30 -0.81
N VAL A 328 -15.56 -12.28 -1.09
CA VAL A 328 -14.11 -12.07 -1.27
C VAL A 328 -13.86 -11.00 -2.34
N SER A 329 -12.87 -10.16 -2.14
CA SER A 329 -12.54 -8.98 -2.95
C SER A 329 -13.57 -7.84 -2.88
N SER A 330 -14.60 -7.91 -2.03
CA SER A 330 -15.52 -6.78 -1.84
C SER A 330 -14.84 -5.63 -1.10
N ILE A 331 -15.36 -4.43 -1.34
CA ILE A 331 -15.07 -3.23 -0.53
C ILE A 331 -16.39 -2.77 0.09
N THR A 332 -16.41 -2.53 1.40
CA THR A 332 -17.50 -1.79 2.06
C THR A 332 -17.02 -0.43 2.52
N LEU A 333 -17.91 0.57 2.44
CA LEU A 333 -17.70 1.91 2.97
C LEU A 333 -18.78 2.20 4.00
N HIS A 334 -18.36 2.52 5.21
CA HIS A 334 -19.19 2.99 6.30
C HIS A 334 -18.84 4.46 6.58
N PRO A 335 -19.65 5.42 6.10
CA PRO A 335 -19.35 6.83 6.24
C PRO A 335 -19.35 7.30 7.69
N SER A 336 -18.55 8.30 7.97
CA SER A 336 -18.49 8.97 9.27
C SER A 336 -19.88 9.41 9.75
N GLY A 337 -20.11 9.26 11.05
CA GLY A 337 -21.36 9.64 11.70
C GLY A 337 -22.55 8.69 11.50
N LEU A 338 -22.44 7.67 10.65
CA LEU A 338 -23.46 6.63 10.50
C LEU A 338 -23.16 5.41 11.38
N PRO A 339 -24.10 4.99 12.28
CA PRO A 339 -23.94 3.77 13.04
C PRO A 339 -23.91 2.54 12.12
N HIS A 340 -23.00 1.63 12.40
CA HIS A 340 -22.90 0.32 11.74
C HIS A 340 -22.41 -0.74 12.74
N GLY A 341 -22.43 -2.00 12.34
CA GLY A 341 -22.07 -3.10 13.23
C GLY A 341 -22.45 -4.45 12.65
N PRO A 342 -22.52 -5.50 13.48
CA PRO A 342 -22.91 -6.81 13.04
C PRO A 342 -24.35 -6.83 12.51
N HIS A 343 -24.59 -7.66 11.48
CA HIS A 343 -25.96 -7.87 10.99
C HIS A 343 -26.85 -8.55 12.06
N PRO A 344 -28.17 -8.37 11.99
CA PRO A 344 -29.10 -8.94 12.98
C PRO A 344 -28.88 -10.43 13.24
N GLY A 345 -28.81 -10.83 14.52
CA GLY A 345 -28.60 -12.22 14.96
C GLY A 345 -27.17 -12.72 14.89
N THR A 346 -26.20 -11.96 14.31
CA THR A 346 -24.80 -12.41 14.23
C THR A 346 -24.06 -12.28 15.56
N ALA A 347 -24.43 -11.30 16.39
CA ALA A 347 -23.87 -11.14 17.73
C ALA A 347 -24.23 -12.33 18.61
N GLU A 348 -25.50 -12.70 18.66
CA GLU A 348 -26.01 -13.86 19.42
C GLU A 348 -25.39 -15.18 18.90
N ALA A 349 -25.30 -15.33 17.56
CA ALA A 349 -24.70 -16.51 16.92
C ALA A 349 -23.18 -16.62 17.13
N SER A 350 -22.55 -15.55 17.56
CA SER A 350 -21.11 -15.52 17.87
C SER A 350 -20.79 -16.05 19.26
N ILE A 351 -21.76 -16.00 20.21
CA ILE A 351 -21.54 -16.39 21.61
C ILE A 351 -21.03 -17.82 21.67
N GLY A 352 -19.94 -18.03 22.39
CA GLY A 352 -19.28 -19.33 22.54
C GLY A 352 -18.29 -19.69 21.45
N LYS A 353 -18.15 -18.90 20.39
CA LYS A 353 -17.04 -19.05 19.43
C LYS A 353 -15.73 -18.60 20.05
N GLN A 354 -14.66 -19.31 19.74
CA GLN A 354 -13.35 -19.06 20.34
C GLN A 354 -12.40 -18.31 19.42
N ARG A 355 -12.60 -18.34 18.09
CA ARG A 355 -11.71 -17.72 17.10
C ARG A 355 -12.46 -17.27 15.85
N THR A 356 -11.83 -16.41 15.09
CA THR A 356 -12.21 -16.01 13.73
C THR A 356 -11.16 -16.44 12.73
N GLU A 357 -11.60 -16.70 11.50
CA GLU A 357 -10.74 -17.03 10.35
C GLU A 357 -10.80 -15.92 9.29
N GLU A 358 -11.31 -14.74 9.62
CA GLU A 358 -11.40 -13.63 8.69
C GLU A 358 -10.04 -13.04 8.38
N LEU A 359 -9.83 -12.66 7.11
CA LEU A 359 -8.69 -11.88 6.65
C LEU A 359 -9.21 -10.68 5.87
N ALA A 360 -8.92 -9.48 6.38
CA ALA A 360 -9.37 -8.23 5.78
C ALA A 360 -8.38 -7.08 6.03
N VAL A 361 -8.34 -6.15 5.08
CA VAL A 361 -7.62 -4.87 5.22
C VAL A 361 -8.65 -3.78 5.46
N MET A 362 -8.48 -3.01 6.52
CA MET A 362 -9.33 -1.85 6.82
C MET A 362 -8.53 -0.56 6.67
N VAL A 363 -9.19 0.46 6.16
CA VAL A 363 -8.62 1.83 6.07
C VAL A 363 -9.63 2.80 6.67
N ASP A 364 -9.23 3.47 7.75
CA ASP A 364 -10.01 4.57 8.32
C ASP A 364 -9.41 5.90 7.86
N THR A 365 -10.25 6.77 7.29
CA THR A 365 -9.81 8.09 6.81
C THR A 365 -10.47 9.21 7.60
N PHE A 366 -9.69 10.20 8.03
CA PHE A 366 -10.18 11.31 8.87
C PHE A 366 -10.78 12.48 8.07
N HIS A 367 -10.76 12.34 6.73
CA HIS A 367 -11.51 13.19 5.81
C HIS A 367 -12.43 12.32 4.93
N PRO A 368 -13.65 12.81 4.64
CA PRO A 368 -14.64 12.03 3.89
C PRO A 368 -14.14 11.58 2.53
N LEU A 369 -14.48 10.35 2.18
CA LEU A 369 -14.20 9.76 0.88
C LEU A 369 -15.28 10.08 -0.14
N ARG A 370 -14.87 10.37 -1.36
CA ARG A 370 -15.74 10.43 -2.52
C ARG A 370 -15.70 9.12 -3.28
N ILE A 371 -16.84 8.74 -3.84
CA ILE A 371 -16.97 7.54 -4.66
C ILE A 371 -16.41 7.85 -6.05
N CYS A 372 -15.62 6.92 -6.60
CA CYS A 372 -15.17 7.00 -7.98
C CYS A 372 -16.16 6.29 -8.92
N GLN A 373 -16.28 6.78 -10.15
CA GLN A 373 -17.26 6.24 -11.12
C GLN A 373 -17.12 4.73 -11.36
N PRO A 374 -15.93 4.12 -11.44
CA PRO A 374 -15.82 2.67 -11.58
C PRO A 374 -16.52 1.89 -10.46
N ALA A 375 -16.50 2.39 -9.22
CA ALA A 375 -17.15 1.74 -8.09
C ALA A 375 -18.67 1.65 -8.24
N LEU A 376 -19.30 2.64 -8.87
CA LEU A 376 -20.76 2.67 -9.09
C LEU A 376 -21.24 1.52 -10.00
N THR A 377 -20.41 1.09 -10.94
CA THR A 377 -20.78 0.01 -11.89
C THR A 377 -20.92 -1.35 -11.22
N ILE A 378 -20.37 -1.48 -10.01
CA ILE A 378 -20.29 -2.74 -9.26
C ILE A 378 -20.92 -2.61 -7.85
N GLU A 379 -21.62 -1.51 -7.57
CA GLU A 379 -22.27 -1.27 -6.27
C GLU A 379 -23.43 -2.24 -6.05
N ASP A 380 -23.57 -2.73 -4.83
CA ASP A 380 -24.76 -3.43 -4.33
C ASP A 380 -25.70 -2.43 -3.66
N GLU A 381 -26.66 -1.93 -4.40
CA GLU A 381 -27.63 -0.92 -3.95
C GLU A 381 -28.51 -1.41 -2.77
N LYS A 382 -28.58 -2.72 -2.52
CA LYS A 382 -29.35 -3.30 -1.42
C LYS A 382 -28.60 -3.30 -0.07
N TYR A 383 -27.30 -3.11 -0.11
CA TYR A 383 -26.45 -3.19 1.08
C TYR A 383 -26.89 -2.26 2.22
N PRO A 384 -27.29 -0.98 2.00
CA PRO A 384 -27.75 -0.11 3.09
C PRO A 384 -28.93 -0.65 3.89
N PHE A 385 -29.71 -1.53 3.29
CA PHE A 385 -30.93 -2.11 3.90
C PHE A 385 -30.69 -3.51 4.50
N SER A 386 -29.47 -4.02 4.46
CA SER A 386 -29.14 -5.38 4.91
C SER A 386 -29.22 -5.59 6.42
N TRP A 387 -29.32 -4.49 7.20
CA TRP A 387 -29.55 -4.52 8.65
C TRP A 387 -31.04 -4.60 9.03
N ILE A 388 -31.96 -4.52 8.09
CA ILE A 388 -33.38 -4.75 8.35
C ILE A 388 -33.59 -6.26 8.37
N GLY A 389 -34.01 -6.80 9.52
CA GLY A 389 -34.22 -8.22 9.75
C GLY A 389 -35.43 -8.79 9.04
#